data_73befd7c87c0ca2a8a3983c580d5e1c6
#
_entry.id   73befd7c87c0ca2a8a3983c580d5e1c6
#
_cell.length_a   1.000
_cell.length_b   1.000
_cell.length_c   1.000
_cell.angle_alpha   90.00
_cell.angle_beta   90.00
_cell.angle_gamma   90.00
#
_symmetry.space_group_name_H-M   'P 1'
#
loop_
_entity.id
_entity.type
_entity.pdbx_description
1 polymer ?
#
loop_
_entity_poly.entity_id
_entity_poly.type
_entity_poly.pdbx_seq_one_letter_code
_entity_poly.pdbx_strand_id
1 'polypeptide(L)'
;DPEERPDELGDLDNQLADQHICNFSVFQSLLDHWALGQLFPIVPIHRLNEEPTLETTLVDITCDSDGKVSKFIDLSDTRDTLRLHEVTNSPYYLGIFLTGAYQDIMGDLHNLFGRVNEVHVFLDEDDERGYYIEETLPGNTVAEVLAMTQYFPNNLAQKMKSQIDQAIKADRLRPQEGMRLLADYERGLKEQTYLSFKTTNGK
;
A
#
# COMPACT_ATOMS: atom_id res chain seq x y z
N ASP A 1 -43.94 2.64 -15.02
CA ASP A 1 -43.39 3.47 -13.95
C ASP A 1 -41.95 3.82 -14.32
N PRO A 2 -41.54 5.11 -14.39
CA PRO A 2 -40.16 5.45 -14.80
C PRO A 2 -39.10 5.10 -13.76
N GLU A 3 -39.45 4.45 -12.66
CA GLU A 3 -38.55 4.08 -11.57
C GLU A 3 -38.11 2.60 -11.56
N GLU A 4 -38.68 1.74 -12.43
CA GLU A 4 -38.17 0.37 -12.56
C GLU A 4 -37.05 0.34 -13.62
N ARG A 5 -35.80 0.40 -13.12
CA ARG A 5 -34.66 0.07 -13.98
C ARG A 5 -34.79 -1.37 -14.45
N PRO A 6 -34.60 -1.67 -15.76
CA PRO A 6 -34.51 -3.04 -16.23
C PRO A 6 -33.47 -3.84 -15.44
N ASP A 7 -33.75 -5.09 -15.11
CA ASP A 7 -32.83 -5.97 -14.36
C ASP A 7 -31.44 -6.04 -14.98
N GLU A 8 -31.35 -5.89 -16.31
CA GLU A 8 -30.10 -5.84 -17.07
C GLU A 8 -29.26 -4.61 -16.78
N LEU A 9 -29.84 -3.53 -16.24
CA LEU A 9 -29.13 -2.30 -15.82
C LEU A 9 -28.92 -2.21 -14.30
N GLY A 10 -29.41 -3.19 -13.54
CA GLY A 10 -29.29 -3.22 -12.09
C GLY A 10 -27.84 -3.24 -11.62
N ASP A 11 -26.95 -3.81 -12.41
CA ASP A 11 -25.52 -3.95 -12.12
C ASP A 11 -24.64 -2.88 -12.78
N LEU A 12 -25.25 -1.95 -13.52
CA LEU A 12 -24.50 -0.94 -14.27
C LEU A 12 -23.68 0.00 -13.39
N ASP A 13 -24.23 0.39 -12.25
CA ASP A 13 -23.54 1.28 -11.30
C ASP A 13 -22.28 0.61 -10.74
N ASN A 14 -22.31 -0.71 -10.49
CA ASN A 14 -21.16 -1.50 -10.08
C ASN A 14 -20.11 -1.63 -11.20
N GLN A 15 -20.55 -1.81 -12.44
CA GLN A 15 -19.65 -1.90 -13.59
C GLN A 15 -18.99 -0.57 -13.94
N LEU A 16 -19.64 0.54 -13.61
CA LEU A 16 -19.13 1.91 -13.82
C LEU A 16 -18.41 2.47 -12.59
N ALA A 17 -18.29 1.70 -11.51
CA ALA A 17 -17.60 2.12 -10.30
C ALA A 17 -16.14 2.47 -10.55
N ASP A 18 -15.65 3.53 -9.91
CA ASP A 18 -14.26 3.92 -9.98
C ASP A 18 -13.36 2.88 -9.28
N GLN A 19 -12.13 2.75 -9.74
CA GLN A 19 -11.10 1.95 -9.08
C GLN A 19 -10.10 2.86 -8.38
N HIS A 20 -10.05 2.80 -7.04
CA HIS A 20 -9.05 3.51 -6.26
C HIS A 20 -7.82 2.64 -6.03
N ILE A 21 -6.67 3.05 -6.58
CA ILE A 21 -5.38 2.39 -6.36
C ILE A 21 -4.87 2.80 -4.99
N CYS A 22 -4.72 1.82 -4.10
CA CYS A 22 -4.28 1.99 -2.73
C CYS A 22 -2.83 1.52 -2.57
N ASN A 23 -2.02 2.29 -1.86
CA ASN A 23 -0.60 2.02 -1.63
C ASN A 23 -0.41 0.93 -0.56
N PHE A 24 -0.83 -0.28 -0.84
CA PHE A 24 -0.69 -1.46 0.00
C PHE A 24 -0.71 -2.74 -0.86
N SER A 25 -0.47 -3.89 -0.26
CA SER A 25 -0.67 -5.21 -0.87
C SER A 25 -1.76 -5.97 -0.11
N VAL A 26 -2.77 -6.45 -0.83
CA VAL A 26 -3.81 -7.33 -0.26
C VAL A 26 -3.17 -8.61 0.28
N PHE A 27 -2.19 -9.17 -0.43
CA PHE A 27 -1.50 -10.41 -0.05
C PHE A 27 -0.67 -10.26 1.22
N GLN A 28 -0.08 -9.09 1.45
CA GLN A 28 0.72 -8.82 2.66
C GLN A 28 -0.16 -8.40 3.83
N SER A 29 -1.17 -7.54 3.62
CA SER A 29 -1.86 -6.85 4.71
C SER A 29 -3.31 -7.29 4.92
N LEU A 30 -3.93 -7.99 3.95
CA LEU A 30 -5.31 -8.51 4.01
C LEU A 30 -5.40 -9.94 3.47
N LEU A 31 -4.49 -10.81 3.90
CA LEU A 31 -4.39 -12.17 3.39
C LEU A 31 -5.71 -12.94 3.49
N ASP A 32 -6.43 -12.84 4.63
CA ASP A 32 -7.68 -13.55 4.82
C ASP A 32 -8.81 -13.04 3.91
N HIS A 33 -8.74 -11.79 3.47
CA HIS A 33 -9.68 -11.31 2.45
C HIS A 33 -9.49 -12.07 1.14
N TRP A 34 -8.24 -12.18 0.66
CA TRP A 34 -7.91 -12.90 -0.55
C TRP A 34 -8.12 -14.41 -0.41
N ALA A 35 -7.60 -15.02 0.66
CA ALA A 35 -7.57 -16.47 0.81
C ALA A 35 -8.91 -17.08 1.24
N LEU A 36 -9.70 -16.37 2.04
CA LEU A 36 -10.90 -16.87 2.68
C LEU A 36 -12.17 -16.07 2.36
N GLY A 37 -12.04 -14.95 1.63
CA GLY A 37 -13.15 -14.04 1.37
C GLY A 37 -13.62 -13.30 2.63
N GLN A 38 -12.76 -13.15 3.65
CA GLN A 38 -13.13 -12.42 4.87
C GLN A 38 -13.31 -10.94 4.57
N LEU A 39 -14.37 -10.36 5.13
CA LEU A 39 -14.66 -8.95 5.01
C LEU A 39 -14.21 -8.19 6.25
N PHE A 40 -13.65 -7.01 6.02
CA PHE A 40 -13.22 -6.09 7.07
C PHE A 40 -13.98 -4.76 6.93
N PRO A 41 -14.31 -4.08 8.04
CA PRO A 41 -14.84 -2.72 7.97
C PRO A 41 -13.80 -1.78 7.34
N ILE A 42 -14.19 -1.10 6.26
CA ILE A 42 -13.33 -0.15 5.54
C ILE A 42 -14.07 1.17 5.45
N VAL A 43 -13.44 2.24 5.94
CA VAL A 43 -14.01 3.58 5.92
C VAL A 43 -12.93 4.66 5.69
N PRO A 44 -13.28 5.82 5.12
CA PRO A 44 -12.39 6.97 5.16
C PRO A 44 -12.13 7.41 6.60
N ILE A 45 -10.88 7.80 6.92
CA ILE A 45 -10.50 8.28 8.26
C ILE A 45 -10.23 9.80 8.29
N HIS A 46 -10.51 10.49 7.20
CA HIS A 46 -10.52 11.96 7.13
C HIS A 46 -11.64 12.45 6.20
N ARG A 47 -11.87 13.76 6.12
CA ARG A 47 -13.01 14.36 5.42
C ARG A 47 -14.37 13.86 5.97
N LEU A 48 -14.41 13.58 7.29
CA LEU A 48 -15.56 12.97 7.94
C LEU A 48 -16.81 13.87 7.98
N ASN A 49 -16.68 15.16 7.65
CA ASN A 49 -17.78 16.11 7.51
C ASN A 49 -18.31 16.24 6.08
N GLU A 50 -17.78 15.45 5.16
CA GLU A 50 -18.17 15.43 3.75
C GLU A 50 -18.86 14.11 3.44
N GLU A 51 -19.90 14.14 2.62
CA GLU A 51 -20.58 12.93 2.18
C GLU A 51 -19.78 12.29 1.05
N PRO A 52 -19.38 11.01 1.17
CA PRO A 52 -18.74 10.29 0.08
C PRO A 52 -19.78 9.92 -0.99
N THR A 53 -19.53 10.29 -2.24
CA THR A 53 -20.53 10.18 -3.33
C THR A 53 -20.12 9.25 -4.47
N LEU A 54 -18.83 8.85 -4.54
CA LEU A 54 -18.34 7.98 -5.62
C LEU A 54 -18.47 6.52 -5.23
N GLU A 55 -19.13 5.72 -6.03
CA GLU A 55 -19.10 4.27 -5.90
C GLU A 55 -17.75 3.75 -6.40
N THR A 56 -17.04 3.03 -5.55
CA THR A 56 -15.64 2.63 -5.82
C THR A 56 -15.37 1.18 -5.45
N THR A 57 -14.38 0.60 -6.12
CA THR A 57 -13.66 -0.60 -5.65
C THR A 57 -12.23 -0.25 -5.31
N LEU A 58 -11.57 -1.05 -4.47
CA LEU A 58 -10.18 -0.84 -4.12
C LEU A 58 -9.29 -1.85 -4.82
N VAL A 59 -8.19 -1.37 -5.36
CA VAL A 59 -7.13 -2.21 -5.92
C VAL A 59 -5.80 -1.89 -5.23
N ASP A 60 -4.98 -2.89 -5.04
CA ASP A 60 -3.64 -2.71 -4.48
C ASP A 60 -2.62 -2.32 -5.57
N ILE A 61 -1.36 -2.18 -5.19
CA ILE A 61 -0.28 -1.85 -6.13
C ILE A 61 0.44 -3.08 -6.69
N THR A 62 -0.04 -4.29 -6.40
CA THR A 62 0.50 -5.50 -7.05
C THR A 62 0.04 -5.58 -8.50
N CYS A 63 0.73 -6.38 -9.31
CA CYS A 63 0.30 -6.60 -10.69
C CYS A 63 -0.73 -7.75 -10.82
N ASP A 64 -1.10 -8.38 -9.73
CA ASP A 64 -2.04 -9.49 -9.73
C ASP A 64 -3.49 -9.00 -9.76
N SER A 65 -4.32 -9.63 -10.59
CA SER A 65 -5.74 -9.29 -10.71
C SER A 65 -6.55 -9.57 -9.44
N ASP A 66 -6.05 -10.41 -8.53
CA ASP A 66 -6.64 -10.69 -7.24
C ASP A 66 -6.30 -9.65 -6.17
N GLY A 67 -5.38 -8.72 -6.46
CA GLY A 67 -5.01 -7.60 -5.59
C GLY A 67 -6.12 -6.54 -5.51
N LYS A 68 -7.33 -6.95 -5.12
CA LYS A 68 -8.52 -6.07 -5.05
C LYS A 68 -9.40 -6.37 -3.86
N VAL A 69 -10.16 -5.35 -3.43
CA VAL A 69 -11.29 -5.47 -2.52
C VAL A 69 -12.53 -4.96 -3.26
N SER A 70 -13.44 -5.88 -3.59
CA SER A 70 -14.64 -5.64 -4.35
C SER A 70 -15.91 -6.19 -3.68
N LYS A 71 -15.81 -6.47 -2.36
CA LYS A 71 -16.96 -6.76 -1.51
C LYS A 71 -16.76 -6.08 -0.16
N PHE A 72 -17.78 -5.42 0.31
CA PHE A 72 -17.77 -4.57 1.48
C PHE A 72 -18.92 -4.90 2.40
N ILE A 73 -18.75 -4.67 3.71
CA ILE A 73 -19.78 -4.82 4.72
C ILE A 73 -20.82 -3.69 4.55
N ASP A 74 -22.09 -4.05 4.56
CA ASP A 74 -23.20 -3.12 4.66
C ASP A 74 -24.05 -3.40 5.91
N LEU A 75 -25.02 -2.57 6.19
CA LEU A 75 -25.86 -2.65 7.41
C LEU A 75 -26.61 -3.97 7.56
N SER A 76 -27.06 -4.55 6.46
CA SER A 76 -27.86 -5.79 6.46
C SER A 76 -27.27 -6.92 5.63
N ASP A 77 -26.26 -6.65 4.81
CA ASP A 77 -25.69 -7.63 3.88
C ASP A 77 -24.29 -7.14 3.42
N THR A 78 -23.90 -7.50 2.23
CA THR A 78 -22.69 -7.04 1.54
C THR A 78 -23.04 -6.22 0.31
N ARG A 79 -22.14 -5.37 -0.12
CA ARG A 79 -22.23 -4.62 -1.38
C ARG A 79 -20.93 -4.71 -2.16
N ASP A 80 -21.02 -4.52 -3.47
CA ASP A 80 -19.87 -4.68 -4.38
C ASP A 80 -19.06 -3.39 -4.54
N THR A 81 -19.53 -2.27 -4.00
CA THR A 81 -18.85 -0.98 -4.03
C THR A 81 -18.80 -0.35 -2.66
N LEU A 82 -17.85 0.56 -2.49
CA LEU A 82 -17.68 1.41 -1.31
C LEU A 82 -17.83 2.87 -1.73
N ARG A 83 -18.65 3.64 -1.00
CA ARG A 83 -18.72 5.08 -1.24
C ARG A 83 -17.51 5.78 -0.68
N LEU A 84 -16.80 6.48 -1.55
CA LEU A 84 -15.62 7.28 -1.20
C LEU A 84 -15.74 8.70 -1.77
N HIS A 85 -14.84 9.57 -1.34
CA HIS A 85 -14.73 10.92 -1.87
C HIS A 85 -13.83 10.92 -3.11
N GLU A 86 -14.02 11.89 -3.99
CA GLU A 86 -13.11 12.14 -5.11
C GLU A 86 -11.67 12.33 -4.61
N VAL A 87 -10.72 11.65 -5.25
CA VAL A 87 -9.29 11.76 -4.94
C VAL A 87 -8.75 13.05 -5.53
N THR A 88 -8.09 13.84 -4.70
CA THR A 88 -7.43 15.10 -5.07
C THR A 88 -5.90 14.93 -5.07
N ASN A 89 -5.16 16.04 -5.21
CA ASN A 89 -3.69 16.04 -5.08
C ASN A 89 -3.18 15.85 -3.64
N SER A 90 -4.08 15.73 -2.66
CA SER A 90 -3.73 15.47 -1.26
C SER A 90 -3.86 13.98 -0.95
N PRO A 91 -3.05 13.45 -0.02
CA PRO A 91 -3.20 12.07 0.43
C PRO A 91 -4.62 11.80 0.94
N TYR A 92 -5.20 10.66 0.56
CA TYR A 92 -6.49 10.19 1.00
C TYR A 92 -6.31 8.88 1.78
N TYR A 93 -6.73 8.86 3.03
CA TYR A 93 -6.49 7.72 3.92
C TYR A 93 -7.77 6.95 4.21
N LEU A 94 -7.68 5.63 4.07
CA LEU A 94 -8.71 4.68 4.46
C LEU A 94 -8.26 3.92 5.71
N GLY A 95 -9.17 3.67 6.63
CA GLY A 95 -8.97 2.75 7.74
C GLY A 95 -9.59 1.39 7.40
N ILE A 96 -8.84 0.33 7.60
CA ILE A 96 -9.31 -1.05 7.54
C ILE A 96 -9.23 -1.60 8.96
N PHE A 97 -10.38 -1.93 9.54
CA PHE A 97 -10.51 -2.22 10.95
C PHE A 97 -10.71 -3.70 11.24
N LEU A 98 -10.46 -4.09 12.50
CA LEU A 98 -10.63 -5.44 13.00
C LEU A 98 -9.75 -6.48 12.30
N THR A 99 -8.64 -6.06 11.72
CA THR A 99 -7.59 -6.93 11.23
C THR A 99 -6.85 -7.53 12.42
N GLY A 100 -6.62 -8.83 12.42
CA GLY A 100 -5.88 -9.50 13.49
C GLY A 100 -4.38 -9.62 13.18
N ALA A 101 -3.59 -10.04 14.17
CA ALA A 101 -2.15 -10.27 14.05
C ALA A 101 -1.78 -11.27 12.93
N TYR A 102 -2.66 -12.18 12.58
CA TYR A 102 -2.42 -13.15 11.52
C TYR A 102 -2.30 -12.53 10.13
N GLN A 103 -2.89 -11.36 9.90
CA GLN A 103 -2.81 -10.68 8.60
C GLN A 103 -1.35 -10.34 8.25
N ASP A 104 -0.56 -9.91 9.23
CA ASP A 104 0.85 -9.60 9.01
C ASP A 104 1.74 -10.85 9.02
N ILE A 105 1.55 -11.76 10.00
CA ILE A 105 2.40 -12.96 10.16
C ILE A 105 2.24 -13.95 9.02
N MET A 106 1.03 -14.14 8.49
CA MET A 106 0.74 -15.03 7.38
C MET A 106 0.82 -14.32 6.02
N GLY A 107 1.09 -13.02 6.01
CA GLY A 107 1.19 -12.21 4.80
C GLY A 107 2.22 -12.76 3.82
N ASP A 108 1.93 -12.67 2.54
CA ASP A 108 2.77 -13.10 1.45
C ASP A 108 3.54 -11.92 0.83
N LEU A 109 4.81 -12.15 0.52
CA LEU A 109 5.68 -11.17 -0.16
C LEU A 109 5.40 -11.07 -1.67
N HIS A 110 4.16 -11.24 -2.09
CA HIS A 110 3.75 -11.16 -3.50
C HIS A 110 4.25 -9.87 -4.16
N ASN A 111 4.89 -9.99 -5.31
CA ASN A 111 5.62 -8.93 -6.00
C ASN A 111 6.70 -8.22 -5.14
N LEU A 112 7.20 -8.89 -4.11
CA LEU A 112 8.22 -8.39 -3.19
C LEU A 112 7.78 -7.14 -2.38
N PHE A 113 6.48 -6.96 -2.15
CA PHE A 113 6.00 -6.02 -1.15
C PHE A 113 6.19 -6.60 0.25
N GLY A 114 6.97 -5.91 1.08
CA GLY A 114 7.30 -6.34 2.43
C GLY A 114 6.27 -5.89 3.46
N ARG A 115 6.58 -6.12 4.74
CA ARG A 115 5.77 -5.63 5.86
C ARG A 115 5.67 -4.12 5.85
N VAL A 116 4.52 -3.62 6.28
CA VAL A 116 4.25 -2.19 6.46
C VAL A 116 4.81 -1.69 7.80
N ASN A 117 4.78 -0.37 8.01
CA ASN A 117 5.09 0.19 9.33
C ASN A 117 4.01 -0.21 10.33
N GLU A 118 4.44 -0.51 11.56
CA GLU A 118 3.57 -0.87 12.67
C GLU A 118 3.72 0.14 13.80
N VAL A 119 2.61 0.45 14.45
CA VAL A 119 2.59 1.38 15.59
C VAL A 119 1.77 0.76 16.70
N HIS A 120 2.38 0.62 17.87
CA HIS A 120 1.70 0.16 19.08
C HIS A 120 1.11 1.33 19.83
N VAL A 121 -0.22 1.38 19.88
CA VAL A 121 -0.99 2.46 20.51
C VAL A 121 -1.77 1.91 21.69
N PHE A 122 -1.65 2.56 22.84
CA PHE A 122 -2.38 2.22 24.06
C PHE A 122 -3.26 3.39 24.50
N LEU A 123 -4.44 3.06 25.02
CA LEU A 123 -5.31 4.07 25.63
C LEU A 123 -4.71 4.50 26.96
N ASP A 124 -4.76 5.81 27.23
CA ASP A 124 -4.29 6.42 28.46
C ASP A 124 -5.22 7.59 28.81
N GLU A 125 -6.01 7.44 29.85
CA GLU A 125 -6.96 8.46 30.29
C GLU A 125 -6.27 9.68 30.92
N ASP A 126 -5.00 9.54 31.33
CA ASP A 126 -4.21 10.60 31.92
C ASP A 126 -3.46 11.44 30.85
N ASP A 127 -3.34 10.97 29.61
CA ASP A 127 -2.79 11.75 28.47
C ASP A 127 -3.86 12.64 27.86
N GLU A 128 -3.52 13.89 27.56
CA GLU A 128 -4.44 14.86 26.94
C GLU A 128 -5.06 14.37 25.62
N ARG A 129 -4.39 13.47 24.92
CA ARG A 129 -4.86 12.85 23.68
C ARG A 129 -5.73 11.62 23.92
N GLY A 130 -5.78 11.11 25.15
CA GLY A 130 -6.43 9.85 25.50
C GLY A 130 -5.65 8.59 25.08
N TYR A 131 -4.42 8.71 24.59
CA TYR A 131 -3.59 7.59 24.18
C TYR A 131 -2.09 7.95 24.16
N TYR A 132 -1.24 6.94 24.20
CA TYR A 132 0.20 7.09 23.91
C TYR A 132 0.67 6.05 22.90
N ILE A 133 1.77 6.38 22.24
CA ILE A 133 2.48 5.47 21.32
C ILE A 133 3.62 4.83 22.10
N GLU A 134 3.57 3.51 22.26
CA GLU A 134 4.62 2.76 22.96
C GLU A 134 5.81 2.51 22.03
N GLU A 135 5.53 2.05 20.81
CA GLU A 135 6.57 1.66 19.86
C GLU A 135 6.13 1.94 18.42
N THR A 136 7.11 2.21 17.57
CA THR A 136 6.94 2.28 16.12
C THR A 136 7.96 1.38 15.46
N LEU A 137 7.51 0.36 14.76
CA LEU A 137 8.33 -0.59 14.03
C LEU A 137 8.31 -0.23 12.54
N PRO A 138 9.48 -0.03 11.90
CA PRO A 138 9.52 0.21 10.46
C PRO A 138 9.19 -1.06 9.69
N GLY A 139 8.50 -0.92 8.56
CA GLY A 139 8.30 -1.99 7.61
C GLY A 139 9.61 -2.40 6.91
N ASN A 140 9.54 -3.47 6.13
CA ASN A 140 10.73 -4.01 5.46
C ASN A 140 11.30 -3.03 4.42
N THR A 141 12.62 -2.99 4.38
CA THR A 141 13.37 -2.35 3.30
C THR A 141 13.43 -3.25 2.06
N VAL A 142 13.70 -2.67 0.89
CA VAL A 142 13.96 -3.41 -0.36
C VAL A 142 15.09 -4.42 -0.15
N ALA A 143 16.14 -4.05 0.57
CA ALA A 143 17.27 -4.93 0.87
C ALA A 143 16.87 -6.17 1.68
N GLU A 144 16.01 -6.01 2.69
CA GLU A 144 15.52 -7.11 3.52
C GLU A 144 14.65 -8.08 2.73
N VAL A 145 13.71 -7.57 1.94
CA VAL A 145 12.84 -8.41 1.10
C VAL A 145 13.66 -9.16 0.06
N LEU A 146 14.61 -8.51 -0.60
CA LEU A 146 15.52 -9.17 -1.55
C LEU A 146 16.37 -10.25 -0.88
N ALA A 147 16.83 -10.03 0.36
CA ALA A 147 17.57 -11.05 1.11
C ALA A 147 16.73 -12.29 1.41
N MET A 148 15.43 -12.16 1.66
CA MET A 148 14.52 -13.30 1.84
C MET A 148 14.39 -14.16 0.57
N THR A 149 14.63 -13.57 -0.60
CA THR A 149 14.68 -14.26 -1.90
C THR A 149 16.11 -14.59 -2.36
N GLN A 150 17.08 -14.60 -1.43
CA GLN A 150 18.50 -14.93 -1.64
C GLN A 150 19.29 -13.92 -2.49
N TYR A 151 18.80 -12.68 -2.64
CA TYR A 151 19.54 -11.58 -3.23
C TYR A 151 20.13 -10.69 -2.14
N PHE A 152 21.38 -10.96 -1.75
CA PHE A 152 22.02 -10.25 -0.65
C PHE A 152 22.50 -8.85 -1.07
N PRO A 153 22.21 -7.80 -0.28
CA PRO A 153 22.51 -6.40 -0.62
C PRO A 153 23.97 -6.14 -0.95
N ASN A 154 24.90 -6.73 -0.19
CA ASN A 154 26.33 -6.57 -0.43
C ASN A 154 26.77 -7.10 -1.79
N ASN A 155 26.22 -8.24 -2.22
CA ASN A 155 26.51 -8.82 -3.53
C ASN A 155 25.94 -7.96 -4.66
N LEU A 156 24.76 -7.40 -4.45
CA LEU A 156 24.12 -6.50 -5.41
C LEU A 156 24.92 -5.20 -5.57
N ALA A 157 25.33 -4.57 -4.48
CA ALA A 157 26.15 -3.36 -4.48
C ALA A 157 27.51 -3.62 -5.17
N GLN A 158 28.16 -4.77 -4.90
CA GLN A 158 29.41 -5.15 -5.56
C GLN A 158 29.24 -5.35 -7.07
N LYS A 159 28.16 -6.00 -7.50
CA LYS A 159 27.85 -6.16 -8.93
C LYS A 159 27.62 -4.82 -9.60
N MET A 160 26.84 -3.93 -8.97
CA MET A 160 26.59 -2.58 -9.48
C MET A 160 27.90 -1.79 -9.61
N LYS A 161 28.74 -1.81 -8.58
CA LYS A 161 30.08 -1.18 -8.60
C LYS A 161 30.93 -1.72 -9.74
N SER A 162 30.99 -3.05 -9.91
CA SER A 162 31.77 -3.67 -10.98
C SER A 162 31.30 -3.23 -12.38
N GLN A 163 29.98 -3.12 -12.59
CA GLN A 163 29.42 -2.63 -13.86
C GLN A 163 29.75 -1.16 -14.12
N ILE A 164 29.69 -0.33 -13.07
CA ILE A 164 30.09 1.08 -13.13
C ILE A 164 31.56 1.22 -13.49
N ASP A 165 32.45 0.48 -12.81
CA ASP A 165 33.89 0.47 -13.10
C ASP A 165 34.20 0.05 -14.54
N GLN A 166 33.48 -0.94 -15.07
CA GLN A 166 33.60 -1.37 -16.48
C GLN A 166 33.12 -0.30 -17.44
N ALA A 167 32.02 0.38 -17.14
CA ALA A 167 31.48 1.46 -17.95
C ALA A 167 32.43 2.68 -17.99
N ILE A 168 33.06 3.00 -16.86
CA ILE A 168 34.07 4.09 -16.78
C ILE A 168 35.31 3.70 -17.60
N LYS A 169 35.83 2.49 -17.47
CA LYS A 169 36.98 2.00 -18.24
C LYS A 169 36.72 1.99 -19.75
N ALA A 170 35.47 1.79 -20.15
CA ALA A 170 35.03 1.80 -21.55
C ALA A 170 34.64 3.20 -22.04
N ASP A 171 34.90 4.25 -21.28
CA ASP A 171 34.59 5.67 -21.59
C ASP A 171 33.09 5.94 -21.86
N ARG A 172 32.20 5.08 -21.28
CA ARG A 172 30.74 5.19 -21.40
C ARG A 172 30.09 5.94 -20.23
N LEU A 173 30.85 6.17 -19.15
CA LEU A 173 30.35 6.79 -17.92
C LEU A 173 31.48 7.61 -17.30
N ARG A 174 31.16 8.83 -16.84
CA ARG A 174 32.13 9.65 -16.09
C ARG A 174 32.24 9.16 -14.64
N PRO A 175 33.41 9.27 -14.00
CA PRO A 175 33.60 8.81 -12.61
C PRO A 175 32.60 9.42 -11.61
N GLN A 176 32.27 10.72 -11.72
CA GLN A 176 31.31 11.40 -10.86
C GLN A 176 29.88 10.87 -11.03
N GLU A 177 29.48 10.55 -12.27
CA GLU A 177 28.18 9.96 -12.57
C GLU A 177 28.09 8.54 -11.99
N GLY A 178 29.18 7.76 -12.11
CA GLY A 178 29.29 6.43 -11.53
C GLY A 178 29.13 6.42 -10.00
N MET A 179 29.78 7.36 -9.32
CA MET A 179 29.64 7.52 -7.87
C MET A 179 28.19 7.87 -7.48
N ARG A 180 27.53 8.76 -8.23
CA ARG A 180 26.13 9.12 -7.99
C ARG A 180 25.20 7.95 -8.20
N LEU A 181 25.34 7.18 -9.28
CA LEU A 181 24.56 6.00 -9.58
C LEU A 181 24.69 4.95 -8.45
N LEU A 182 25.90 4.71 -7.95
CA LEU A 182 26.12 3.78 -6.85
C LEU A 182 25.43 4.25 -5.58
N ALA A 183 25.56 5.52 -5.23
CA ALA A 183 24.92 6.11 -4.05
C ALA A 183 23.38 6.05 -4.16
N ASP A 184 22.82 6.33 -5.34
CA ASP A 184 21.38 6.24 -5.60
C ASP A 184 20.86 4.80 -5.49
N TYR A 185 21.64 3.83 -6.01
CA TYR A 185 21.31 2.41 -5.90
C TYR A 185 21.32 1.94 -4.43
N GLU A 186 22.38 2.26 -3.67
CA GLU A 186 22.49 1.91 -2.26
C GLU A 186 21.40 2.58 -1.39
N ARG A 187 20.99 3.80 -1.76
CA ARG A 187 19.87 4.49 -1.13
C ARG A 187 18.56 3.74 -1.39
N GLY A 188 18.28 3.38 -2.66
CA GLY A 188 17.08 2.63 -3.04
C GLY A 188 16.95 1.29 -2.31
N LEU A 189 18.06 0.60 -2.04
CA LEU A 189 18.05 -0.63 -1.23
C LEU A 189 17.58 -0.41 0.21
N LYS A 190 17.70 0.80 0.74
CA LYS A 190 17.30 1.18 2.11
C LYS A 190 15.88 1.74 2.20
N GLU A 191 15.25 2.02 1.06
CA GLU A 191 13.88 2.49 1.02
C GLU A 191 12.91 1.33 1.29
N GLN A 192 11.69 1.66 1.71
CA GLN A 192 10.61 0.68 1.84
C GLN A 192 10.08 0.26 0.47
N THR A 193 9.35 -0.84 0.43
CA THR A 193 8.84 -1.42 -0.82
C THR A 193 7.58 -0.75 -1.35
N TYR A 194 6.99 0.17 -0.58
CA TYR A 194 5.79 0.93 -0.94
C TYR A 194 6.13 2.32 -1.46
N LEU A 195 5.17 2.97 -2.11
CA LEU A 195 5.35 4.33 -2.59
C LEU A 195 5.58 5.30 -1.42
N SER A 196 6.63 6.09 -1.51
CA SER A 196 6.91 7.16 -0.55
C SER A 196 6.47 8.51 -1.13
N PHE A 197 5.59 9.20 -0.41
CA PHE A 197 5.28 10.59 -0.73
C PHE A 197 6.41 11.46 -0.16
N LYS A 198 7.12 12.17 -1.05
CA LYS A 198 8.01 13.24 -0.58
C LYS A 198 7.09 14.31 0.03
N THR A 199 7.06 14.41 1.34
CA THR A 199 6.57 15.61 2.00
C THR A 199 7.46 16.76 1.49
N THR A 200 6.95 17.55 0.57
CA THR A 200 7.51 18.87 0.30
C THR A 200 7.32 19.66 1.57
N ASN A 201 8.32 19.59 2.47
CA ASN A 201 8.40 20.51 3.58
C ASN A 201 8.36 21.91 2.95
N GLY A 202 7.21 22.58 3.08
CA GLY A 202 7.04 23.95 2.69
C GLY A 202 8.12 24.78 3.38
N LYS A 203 8.82 25.55 2.56
CA LYS A 203 9.59 26.69 3.03
C LYS A 203 8.64 27.76 3.53
#